data_53125e3a2ad0ae9de6d09d6f92508432
#
_entry.id   53125e3a2ad0ae9de6d09d6f92508432
#
_cell.length_a   1.000
_cell.length_b   1.000
_cell.length_c   1.000
_cell.angle_alpha   90.00
_cell.angle_beta   90.00
_cell.angle_gamma   90.00
#
_symmetry.space_group_name_H-M   'P 1'
#
loop_
_entity.id
_entity.type
_entity.pdbx_description
1 polymer ?
#
loop_
_entity_poly.entity_id
_entity_poly.type
_entity_poly.pdbx_seq_one_letter_code
_entity_poly.pdbx_strand_id
1 'polypeptide(L)'
;MKDASMSAGETAQRDVALRPLWSRLHLPWIAGSIVLLLLPWATRNAYQHYILNIILINVILAVGLNIVKGFAGQVTVGHIALAAIGAYASAVFSAKFGLPFWVALPAATVFTGLVGALVGIPAFRLEGAYLALATLGLAESVRVFIGVTDYLGAAIGFSDIPPPFLFGRAIVDHIAYYYIIMPLALVGIYFSFCILRSDIGRSFKALREDSLAAAACGINVRKYKLLAFIISALYAGCAGSLQAHMAPGFIHPNSYTITEMVTLLLMVVLGGLGHIWGGVIGATIVTIIYDLTRDYYQYQMTIFGTVIVLTVMYMPRGIGGLIDDYLAKRRFVAIRKAKANAA
;
A
#
# COMPACT_ATOMS: atom_id res chain seq x y z
N MET A 1 48.41 36.68 -3.03
CA MET A 1 48.46 35.67 -4.09
C MET A 1 48.42 34.29 -3.44
N LYS A 2 47.24 33.83 -3.01
CA LYS A 2 47.06 32.49 -2.38
C LYS A 2 45.61 32.01 -2.53
N ASP A 3 44.99 32.16 -3.71
CA ASP A 3 43.60 31.76 -3.95
C ASP A 3 43.34 31.26 -5.37
N ALA A 4 44.25 30.45 -5.93
CA ALA A 4 44.09 29.93 -7.29
C ALA A 4 44.52 28.46 -7.46
N SER A 5 44.22 27.59 -6.50
CA SER A 5 44.33 26.15 -6.73
C SER A 5 43.27 25.36 -5.93
N MET A 6 42.03 25.76 -6.08
CA MET A 6 40.97 24.76 -5.86
C MET A 6 41.15 23.73 -6.97
N SER A 7 41.62 22.54 -6.58
CA SER A 7 41.92 21.47 -7.51
C SER A 7 40.68 21.06 -8.30
N ALA A 8 40.82 20.68 -9.55
CA ALA A 8 39.76 20.17 -10.41
C ALA A 8 38.96 19.03 -9.75
N GLY A 9 39.52 18.39 -8.71
CA GLY A 9 38.85 17.40 -7.86
C GLY A 9 37.80 17.98 -6.93
N GLU A 10 38.00 19.18 -6.39
CA GLU A 10 37.00 19.83 -5.50
C GLU A 10 35.81 20.40 -6.28
N THR A 11 36.08 20.95 -7.49
CA THR A 11 34.98 21.36 -8.39
C THR A 11 34.19 20.16 -8.89
N ALA A 12 34.83 19.05 -9.26
CA ALA A 12 34.14 17.82 -9.65
C ALA A 12 33.33 17.20 -8.47
N GLN A 13 33.84 17.26 -7.24
CA GLN A 13 33.10 16.84 -6.05
C GLN A 13 31.89 17.75 -5.72
N ARG A 14 32.02 19.06 -5.94
CA ARG A 14 30.91 20.01 -5.80
C ARG A 14 29.86 19.82 -6.90
N ASP A 15 30.25 19.56 -8.13
CA ASP A 15 29.34 19.30 -9.24
C ASP A 15 28.60 17.96 -9.11
N VAL A 16 29.20 16.93 -8.46
CA VAL A 16 28.53 15.68 -8.12
C VAL A 16 27.57 15.89 -6.95
N ALA A 17 27.88 16.78 -6.01
CA ALA A 17 27.02 17.09 -4.86
C ALA A 17 25.85 18.05 -5.21
N LEU A 18 26.01 18.88 -6.26
CA LEU A 18 25.03 19.90 -6.64
C LEU A 18 24.14 19.51 -7.83
N ARG A 19 24.30 18.31 -8.40
CA ARG A 19 23.29 17.82 -9.33
C ARG A 19 22.00 17.61 -8.57
N PRO A 20 20.93 18.37 -8.87
CA PRO A 20 19.71 18.31 -8.08
C PRO A 20 19.21 16.87 -8.11
N LEU A 21 19.09 16.28 -6.92
CA LEU A 21 18.51 14.94 -6.69
C LEU A 21 17.14 14.78 -7.39
N TRP A 22 16.50 15.88 -7.71
CA TRP A 22 15.23 16.00 -8.41
C TRP A 22 15.25 15.46 -9.85
N SER A 23 16.32 15.70 -10.62
CA SER A 23 16.37 15.27 -12.02
C SER A 23 16.55 13.76 -12.21
N ARG A 24 17.13 13.07 -11.23
CA ARG A 24 17.27 11.60 -11.26
C ARG A 24 16.06 10.82 -10.75
N LEU A 25 15.16 11.50 -10.07
CA LEU A 25 13.96 10.90 -9.47
C LEU A 25 12.78 10.84 -10.43
N HIS A 26 12.66 11.80 -11.35
CA HIS A 26 11.52 11.85 -12.27
C HIS A 26 11.57 10.78 -13.37
N LEU A 27 12.75 10.40 -13.83
CA LEU A 27 12.90 9.43 -14.93
C LEU A 27 12.29 8.04 -14.60
N PRO A 28 12.59 7.40 -13.44
CA PRO A 28 11.97 6.12 -13.12
C PRO A 28 10.45 6.22 -12.86
N TRP A 29 9.96 7.38 -12.36
CA TRP A 29 8.54 7.61 -12.19
C TRP A 29 7.81 7.74 -13.53
N ILE A 30 8.38 8.52 -14.45
CA ILE A 30 7.84 8.70 -15.80
C ILE A 30 7.87 7.35 -16.55
N ALA A 31 9.00 6.64 -16.51
CA ALA A 31 9.11 5.33 -17.16
C ALA A 31 8.11 4.31 -16.57
N GLY A 32 7.97 4.24 -15.24
CA GLY A 32 7.00 3.39 -14.58
C GLY A 32 5.55 3.75 -14.93
N SER A 33 5.22 5.04 -14.99
CA SER A 33 3.89 5.51 -15.38
C SER A 33 3.56 5.18 -16.83
N ILE A 34 4.54 5.30 -17.75
CA ILE A 34 4.37 4.94 -19.17
C ILE A 34 4.16 3.42 -19.31
N VAL A 35 4.93 2.60 -18.60
CA VAL A 35 4.75 1.15 -18.61
C VAL A 35 3.35 0.78 -18.10
N LEU A 36 2.90 1.35 -16.99
CA LEU A 36 1.55 1.11 -16.47
C LEU A 36 0.48 1.59 -17.45
N LEU A 37 0.66 2.70 -18.15
CA LEU A 37 -0.30 3.22 -19.13
C LEU A 37 -0.43 2.30 -20.34
N LEU A 38 0.66 1.67 -20.78
CA LEU A 38 0.67 0.78 -21.94
C LEU A 38 0.28 -0.67 -21.60
N LEU A 39 0.31 -1.05 -20.31
CA LEU A 39 0.08 -2.43 -19.88
C LEU A 39 -1.26 -3.03 -20.34
N PRO A 40 -2.41 -2.31 -20.32
CA PRO A 40 -3.67 -2.84 -20.81
C PRO A 40 -3.67 -3.18 -22.32
N TRP A 41 -2.83 -2.51 -23.11
CA TRP A 41 -2.71 -2.78 -24.56
C TRP A 41 -1.95 -4.05 -24.86
N ALA A 42 -1.11 -4.52 -23.94
CA ALA A 42 -0.41 -5.79 -24.06
C ALA A 42 -1.30 -7.00 -23.73
N THR A 43 -2.43 -6.74 -23.07
CA THR A 43 -3.39 -7.79 -22.66
C THR A 43 -4.61 -7.76 -23.59
N ARG A 44 -5.08 -8.96 -24.00
CA ARG A 44 -6.18 -9.08 -24.99
C ARG A 44 -7.48 -9.61 -24.39
N ASN A 45 -7.44 -10.14 -23.16
CA ASN A 45 -8.57 -10.80 -22.52
C ASN A 45 -9.17 -9.95 -21.43
N ALA A 46 -10.51 -9.86 -21.36
CA ALA A 46 -11.24 -9.12 -20.31
C ALA A 46 -10.86 -9.59 -18.89
N TYR A 47 -10.57 -10.88 -18.72
CA TYR A 47 -10.09 -11.43 -17.46
C TYR A 47 -8.72 -10.86 -17.03
N GLN A 48 -7.80 -10.69 -17.98
CA GLN A 48 -6.49 -10.08 -17.68
C GLN A 48 -6.64 -8.61 -17.23
N HIS A 49 -7.57 -7.87 -17.84
CA HIS A 49 -7.86 -6.49 -17.41
C HIS A 49 -8.46 -6.45 -15.99
N TYR A 50 -9.32 -7.42 -15.65
CA TYR A 50 -9.82 -7.59 -14.28
C TYR A 50 -8.68 -7.82 -13.28
N ILE A 51 -7.74 -8.72 -13.59
CA ILE A 51 -6.57 -8.99 -12.73
C ILE A 51 -5.68 -7.74 -12.58
N LEU A 52 -5.48 -6.96 -13.64
CA LEU A 52 -4.73 -5.69 -13.55
C LEU A 52 -5.39 -4.70 -12.58
N ASN A 53 -6.73 -4.62 -12.58
CA ASN A 53 -7.45 -3.78 -11.62
C ASN A 53 -7.25 -4.26 -10.18
N ILE A 54 -7.32 -5.58 -9.93
CA ILE A 54 -7.04 -6.16 -8.62
C ILE A 54 -5.60 -5.88 -8.18
N ILE A 55 -4.62 -6.00 -9.06
CA ILE A 55 -3.22 -5.67 -8.76
C ILE A 55 -3.10 -4.24 -8.26
N LEU A 56 -3.71 -3.27 -8.95
CA LEU A 56 -3.63 -1.86 -8.56
C LEU A 56 -4.33 -1.58 -7.22
N ILE A 57 -5.49 -2.20 -6.96
CA ILE A 57 -6.20 -2.11 -5.68
C ILE A 57 -5.34 -2.70 -4.56
N ASN A 58 -4.76 -3.88 -4.77
CA ASN A 58 -3.87 -4.53 -3.83
C ASN A 58 -2.58 -3.73 -3.58
N VAL A 59 -2.07 -3.03 -4.59
CA VAL A 59 -0.95 -2.10 -4.43
C VAL A 59 -1.32 -0.98 -3.47
N ILE A 60 -2.50 -0.36 -3.61
CA ILE A 60 -2.96 0.69 -2.69
C ILE A 60 -3.07 0.13 -1.27
N LEU A 61 -3.67 -1.05 -1.08
CA LEU A 61 -3.79 -1.73 0.21
C LEU A 61 -2.43 -2.04 0.82
N ALA A 62 -1.53 -2.67 0.05
CA ALA A 62 -0.22 -3.07 0.53
C ALA A 62 0.66 -1.87 0.89
N VAL A 63 0.62 -0.79 0.11
CA VAL A 63 1.32 0.46 0.42
C VAL A 63 0.79 1.07 1.71
N GLY A 64 -0.53 1.10 1.91
CA GLY A 64 -1.16 1.57 3.15
C GLY A 64 -0.76 0.74 4.37
N LEU A 65 -0.80 -0.58 4.26
CA LEU A 65 -0.35 -1.48 5.34
C LEU A 65 1.15 -1.35 5.62
N ASN A 66 1.96 -1.14 4.58
CA ASN A 66 3.41 -0.96 4.73
C ASN A 66 3.76 0.33 5.50
N ILE A 67 2.93 1.38 5.43
CA ILE A 67 3.14 2.60 6.23
C ILE A 67 3.03 2.29 7.72
N VAL A 68 1.97 1.62 8.16
CA VAL A 68 1.74 1.35 9.59
C VAL A 68 2.64 0.22 10.10
N LYS A 69 2.80 -0.87 9.35
CA LYS A 69 3.58 -2.02 9.77
C LYS A 69 5.06 -1.89 9.42
N GLY A 70 5.36 -1.51 8.19
CA GLY A 70 6.72 -1.47 7.66
C GLY A 70 7.52 -0.27 8.16
N PHE A 71 6.93 0.93 8.18
CA PHE A 71 7.63 2.15 8.56
C PHE A 71 7.40 2.56 10.01
N ALA A 72 6.18 2.45 10.54
CA ALA A 72 5.90 2.81 11.94
C ALA A 72 6.05 1.63 12.93
N GLY A 73 6.34 0.42 12.44
CA GLY A 73 6.62 -0.75 13.27
C GLY A 73 5.42 -1.32 14.03
N GLN A 74 4.20 -0.91 13.71
CA GLN A 74 3.01 -1.35 14.43
C GLN A 74 2.45 -2.64 13.82
N VAL A 75 2.35 -3.68 14.64
CA VAL A 75 1.81 -4.98 14.20
C VAL A 75 0.30 -4.93 14.21
N THR A 76 -0.33 -4.71 13.04
CA THR A 76 -1.78 -4.71 12.87
C THR A 76 -2.23 -5.82 11.91
N VAL A 77 -3.35 -6.45 12.23
CA VAL A 77 -4.04 -7.46 11.41
C VAL A 77 -5.43 -6.97 10.99
N GLY A 78 -5.82 -5.75 11.39
CA GLY A 78 -7.14 -5.17 11.11
C GLY A 78 -7.26 -4.37 9.82
N HIS A 79 -6.23 -4.32 8.96
CA HIS A 79 -6.24 -3.47 7.77
C HIS A 79 -7.32 -3.86 6.76
N ILE A 80 -7.62 -5.16 6.63
CA ILE A 80 -8.69 -5.66 5.76
C ILE A 80 -10.09 -5.22 6.24
N ALA A 81 -10.29 -5.09 7.56
CA ALA A 81 -11.54 -4.55 8.10
C ALA A 81 -11.75 -3.09 7.72
N LEU A 82 -10.68 -2.29 7.72
CA LEU A 82 -10.74 -0.90 7.26
C LEU A 82 -11.08 -0.84 5.76
N ALA A 83 -10.56 -1.77 4.96
CA ALA A 83 -10.96 -1.89 3.56
C ALA A 83 -12.44 -2.27 3.41
N ALA A 84 -12.94 -3.21 4.22
CA ALA A 84 -14.36 -3.55 4.28
C ALA A 84 -15.22 -2.33 4.61
N ILE A 85 -14.86 -1.59 5.66
CA ILE A 85 -15.57 -0.36 6.06
C ILE A 85 -15.60 0.64 4.90
N GLY A 86 -14.49 0.85 4.20
CA GLY A 86 -14.41 1.72 3.03
C GLY A 86 -15.29 1.27 1.88
N ALA A 87 -15.30 -0.03 1.58
CA ALA A 87 -16.12 -0.62 0.52
C ALA A 87 -17.62 -0.47 0.81
N TYR A 88 -18.06 -0.86 2.01
CA TYR A 88 -19.46 -0.78 2.40
C TYR A 88 -19.94 0.66 2.59
N ALA A 89 -19.11 1.54 3.14
CA ALA A 89 -19.44 2.96 3.24
C ALA A 89 -19.64 3.58 1.84
N SER A 90 -18.74 3.29 0.89
CA SER A 90 -18.86 3.77 -0.47
C SER A 90 -20.09 3.20 -1.19
N ALA A 91 -20.38 1.90 -0.99
CA ALA A 91 -21.58 1.26 -1.52
C ALA A 91 -22.86 1.91 -1.00
N VAL A 92 -22.96 2.17 0.31
CA VAL A 92 -24.10 2.85 0.93
C VAL A 92 -24.24 4.28 0.42
N PHE A 93 -23.13 5.03 0.35
CA PHE A 93 -23.16 6.42 -0.15
C PHE A 93 -23.63 6.51 -1.59
N SER A 94 -23.22 5.58 -2.44
CA SER A 94 -23.62 5.60 -3.86
C SER A 94 -24.98 4.97 -4.10
N ALA A 95 -25.28 3.78 -3.56
CA ALA A 95 -26.52 3.07 -3.86
C ALA A 95 -27.72 3.57 -3.06
N LYS A 96 -27.53 3.99 -1.79
CA LYS A 96 -28.65 4.43 -0.94
C LYS A 96 -28.81 5.94 -0.84
N PHE A 97 -27.70 6.69 -0.82
CA PHE A 97 -27.77 8.16 -0.80
C PHE A 97 -27.69 8.78 -2.20
N GLY A 98 -27.51 7.97 -3.26
CA GLY A 98 -27.46 8.45 -4.63
C GLY A 98 -26.26 9.32 -4.97
N LEU A 99 -25.21 9.28 -4.16
CA LEU A 99 -24.01 10.07 -4.40
C LEU A 99 -23.24 9.50 -5.60
N PRO A 100 -22.74 10.36 -6.51
CA PRO A 100 -21.90 9.89 -7.60
C PRO A 100 -20.59 9.32 -7.05
N PHE A 101 -20.02 8.35 -7.78
CA PHE A 101 -18.73 7.70 -7.41
C PHE A 101 -17.65 8.69 -6.97
N TRP A 102 -17.50 9.79 -7.69
CA TRP A 102 -16.46 10.81 -7.43
C TRP A 102 -16.61 11.52 -6.07
N VAL A 103 -17.80 11.50 -5.48
CA VAL A 103 -18.06 12.00 -4.12
C VAL A 103 -18.06 10.87 -3.12
N ALA A 104 -18.61 9.70 -3.47
CA ALA A 104 -18.67 8.53 -2.60
C ALA A 104 -17.28 8.01 -2.23
N LEU A 105 -16.33 7.97 -3.19
CA LEU A 105 -14.96 7.53 -2.97
C LEU A 105 -14.22 8.38 -1.91
N PRO A 106 -14.08 9.71 -2.05
CA PRO A 106 -13.41 10.51 -1.03
C PRO A 106 -14.18 10.53 0.30
N ALA A 107 -15.52 10.53 0.28
CA ALA A 107 -16.32 10.46 1.49
C ALA A 107 -16.09 9.16 2.27
N ALA A 108 -16.11 8.00 1.60
CA ALA A 108 -15.81 6.71 2.20
C ALA A 108 -14.35 6.63 2.69
N THR A 109 -13.41 7.19 1.94
CA THR A 109 -12.01 7.27 2.33
C THR A 109 -11.83 8.05 3.63
N VAL A 110 -12.43 9.24 3.73
CA VAL A 110 -12.37 10.07 4.95
C VAL A 110 -13.10 9.38 6.10
N PHE A 111 -14.27 8.80 5.86
CA PHE A 111 -15.02 8.05 6.87
C PHE A 111 -14.17 6.90 7.44
N THR A 112 -13.53 6.12 6.58
CA THR A 112 -12.61 5.05 7.00
C THR A 112 -11.41 5.60 7.78
N GLY A 113 -10.88 6.76 7.38
CA GLY A 113 -9.82 7.45 8.11
C GLY A 113 -10.24 7.85 9.54
N LEU A 114 -11.49 8.31 9.72
CA LEU A 114 -12.05 8.61 11.04
C LEU A 114 -12.22 7.35 11.89
N VAL A 115 -12.72 6.26 11.30
CA VAL A 115 -12.79 4.96 12.00
C VAL A 115 -11.38 4.47 12.34
N GLY A 116 -10.42 4.61 11.44
CA GLY A 116 -9.01 4.30 11.71
C GLY A 116 -8.43 5.13 12.86
N ALA A 117 -8.83 6.39 13.01
CA ALA A 117 -8.47 7.20 14.17
C ALA A 117 -9.06 6.64 15.47
N LEU A 118 -10.35 6.25 15.47
CA LEU A 118 -11.00 5.63 16.62
C LEU A 118 -10.31 4.31 17.03
N VAL A 119 -9.97 3.48 16.07
CA VAL A 119 -9.22 2.22 16.29
C VAL A 119 -7.80 2.50 16.75
N GLY A 120 -7.18 3.54 16.24
CA GLY A 120 -5.83 3.98 16.61
C GLY A 120 -5.74 4.45 18.07
N ILE A 121 -6.82 4.97 18.67
CA ILE A 121 -6.83 5.45 20.07
C ILE A 121 -6.48 4.32 21.07
N PRO A 122 -7.13 3.16 21.09
CA PRO A 122 -6.68 2.06 21.96
C PRO A 122 -5.35 1.45 21.49
N ALA A 123 -5.03 1.53 20.21
CA ALA A 123 -3.84 0.93 19.63
C ALA A 123 -2.52 1.52 20.17
N PHE A 124 -2.48 2.78 20.62
CA PHE A 124 -1.25 3.32 21.21
C PHE A 124 -0.97 2.83 22.63
N ARG A 125 -1.94 2.18 23.29
CA ARG A 125 -1.77 1.55 24.61
C ARG A 125 -1.32 0.09 24.50
N LEU A 126 -1.46 -0.50 23.32
CA LEU A 126 -1.14 -1.90 23.03
C LEU A 126 0.10 -1.96 22.14
N GLU A 127 0.97 -2.92 22.42
CA GLU A 127 2.19 -3.13 21.63
C GLU A 127 2.34 -4.59 21.23
N GLY A 128 3.03 -4.83 20.11
CA GLY A 128 3.36 -6.17 19.63
C GLY A 128 2.13 -7.07 19.41
N ALA A 129 2.14 -8.25 20.04
CA ALA A 129 1.10 -9.27 19.87
C ALA A 129 -0.28 -8.84 20.39
N TYR A 130 -0.35 -8.03 21.44
CA TYR A 130 -1.63 -7.55 21.98
C TYR A 130 -2.36 -6.64 21.00
N LEU A 131 -1.61 -5.79 20.28
CA LEU A 131 -2.16 -4.96 19.23
C LEU A 131 -2.66 -5.81 18.05
N ALA A 132 -1.91 -6.83 17.67
CA ALA A 132 -2.31 -7.76 16.61
C ALA A 132 -3.62 -8.49 16.96
N LEU A 133 -3.73 -9.02 18.19
CA LEU A 133 -4.94 -9.71 18.65
C LEU A 133 -6.16 -8.77 18.72
N ALA A 134 -5.98 -7.56 19.25
CA ALA A 134 -7.06 -6.56 19.32
C ALA A 134 -7.56 -6.16 17.92
N THR A 135 -6.64 -5.94 16.98
CA THR A 135 -7.01 -5.58 15.59
C THR A 135 -7.59 -6.75 14.80
N LEU A 136 -7.20 -7.99 15.13
CA LEU A 136 -7.82 -9.20 14.57
C LEU A 136 -9.25 -9.37 15.08
N GLY A 137 -9.47 -9.19 16.39
CA GLY A 137 -10.82 -9.22 16.97
C GLY A 137 -11.73 -8.15 16.39
N LEU A 138 -11.19 -6.94 16.15
CA LEU A 138 -11.92 -5.89 15.45
C LEU A 138 -12.27 -6.30 14.02
N ALA A 139 -11.31 -6.89 13.27
CA ALA A 139 -11.56 -7.31 11.90
C ALA A 139 -12.70 -8.31 11.80
N GLU A 140 -12.70 -9.30 12.68
CA GLU A 140 -13.77 -10.31 12.72
C GLU A 140 -15.10 -9.71 13.19
N SER A 141 -15.07 -8.79 14.17
CA SER A 141 -16.27 -8.08 14.61
C SER A 141 -16.91 -7.25 13.50
N VAL A 142 -16.12 -6.54 12.71
CA VAL A 142 -16.60 -5.78 11.53
C VAL A 142 -17.19 -6.72 10.50
N ARG A 143 -16.53 -7.83 10.18
CA ARG A 143 -17.03 -8.83 9.22
C ARG A 143 -18.37 -9.41 9.64
N VAL A 144 -18.48 -9.84 10.92
CA VAL A 144 -19.72 -10.37 11.48
C VAL A 144 -20.81 -9.31 11.50
N PHE A 145 -20.50 -8.08 11.94
CA PHE A 145 -21.47 -6.98 11.97
C PHE A 145 -22.06 -6.70 10.58
N ILE A 146 -21.23 -6.68 9.54
CA ILE A 146 -21.67 -6.52 8.15
C ILE A 146 -22.55 -7.70 7.75
N GLY A 147 -22.16 -8.94 8.11
CA GLY A 147 -22.85 -10.17 7.73
C GLY A 147 -24.22 -10.37 8.39
N VAL A 148 -24.52 -9.68 9.51
CA VAL A 148 -25.82 -9.77 10.21
C VAL A 148 -26.69 -8.53 9.99
N THR A 149 -26.16 -7.47 9.38
CA THR A 149 -26.87 -6.20 9.19
C THR A 149 -27.62 -6.19 7.85
N ASP A 150 -28.94 -6.33 7.86
CA ASP A 150 -29.77 -6.33 6.65
C ASP A 150 -29.59 -5.07 5.81
N TYR A 151 -29.37 -3.93 6.45
CA TYR A 151 -29.09 -2.65 5.76
C TYR A 151 -27.86 -2.70 4.85
N LEU A 152 -26.90 -3.57 5.17
CA LEU A 152 -25.65 -3.78 4.41
C LEU A 152 -25.72 -5.02 3.51
N GLY A 153 -26.88 -5.64 3.34
CA GLY A 153 -27.08 -6.84 2.53
C GLY A 153 -26.83 -8.15 3.27
N ALA A 154 -26.52 -8.09 4.57
CA ALA A 154 -26.30 -9.25 5.45
C ALA A 154 -25.38 -10.33 4.82
N ALA A 155 -25.73 -11.61 5.01
CA ALA A 155 -24.97 -12.75 4.50
C ALA A 155 -25.07 -12.94 2.98
N ILE A 156 -25.99 -12.25 2.28
CA ILE A 156 -26.13 -12.32 0.81
C ILE A 156 -25.10 -11.41 0.12
N GLY A 157 -24.64 -10.38 0.83
CA GLY A 157 -23.78 -9.33 0.27
C GLY A 157 -24.58 -8.14 -0.26
N PHE A 158 -23.85 -7.11 -0.65
CA PHE A 158 -24.41 -5.84 -1.16
C PHE A 158 -24.25 -5.80 -2.68
N SER A 159 -25.38 -5.74 -3.39
CA SER A 159 -25.45 -5.70 -4.85
C SER A 159 -25.88 -4.30 -5.34
N ASP A 160 -25.94 -4.15 -6.66
CA ASP A 160 -26.45 -2.95 -7.35
C ASP A 160 -25.69 -1.67 -7.02
N ILE A 161 -24.37 -1.79 -6.80
CA ILE A 161 -23.50 -0.64 -6.59
C ILE A 161 -23.31 0.07 -7.96
N PRO A 162 -23.72 1.36 -8.08
CA PRO A 162 -23.62 2.07 -9.35
C PRO A 162 -22.17 2.14 -9.84
N PRO A 163 -21.92 1.82 -11.13
CA PRO A 163 -20.59 1.99 -11.70
C PRO A 163 -20.22 3.48 -11.76
N PRO A 164 -18.92 3.82 -11.85
CA PRO A 164 -18.48 5.19 -12.05
C PRO A 164 -19.07 5.78 -13.35
N PHE A 165 -19.57 7.00 -13.28
CA PHE A 165 -20.00 7.76 -14.45
C PHE A 165 -18.94 8.80 -14.82
N LEU A 166 -18.55 8.82 -16.10
CA LEU A 166 -17.66 9.83 -16.65
C LEU A 166 -18.25 10.35 -17.98
N PHE A 167 -18.42 11.66 -18.09
CA PHE A 167 -18.99 12.31 -19.29
C PHE A 167 -20.35 11.70 -19.74
N GLY A 168 -21.20 11.32 -18.78
CA GLY A 168 -22.55 10.77 -19.08
C GLY A 168 -22.56 9.30 -19.49
N ARG A 169 -21.41 8.60 -19.45
CA ARG A 169 -21.31 7.16 -19.72
C ARG A 169 -20.96 6.40 -18.47
N ALA A 170 -21.65 5.28 -18.21
CA ALA A 170 -21.31 4.34 -17.16
C ALA A 170 -20.06 3.55 -17.56
N ILE A 171 -19.07 3.49 -16.66
CA ILE A 171 -17.83 2.76 -16.87
C ILE A 171 -18.01 1.36 -16.29
N VAL A 172 -18.38 0.41 -17.14
CA VAL A 172 -18.54 -1.01 -16.80
C VAL A 172 -17.32 -1.83 -17.29
N ASP A 173 -16.63 -1.31 -18.31
CA ASP A 173 -15.48 -1.97 -18.91
C ASP A 173 -14.26 -1.91 -17.98
N HIS A 174 -13.60 -3.06 -17.79
CA HIS A 174 -12.40 -3.19 -16.96
C HIS A 174 -11.22 -2.35 -17.46
N ILE A 175 -11.10 -2.10 -18.76
CA ILE A 175 -10.05 -1.22 -19.33
C ILE A 175 -10.29 0.22 -18.91
N ALA A 176 -11.51 0.71 -19.08
CA ALA A 176 -11.86 2.08 -18.70
C ALA A 176 -11.71 2.28 -17.19
N TYR A 177 -12.07 1.27 -16.40
CA TYR A 177 -11.91 1.29 -14.95
C TYR A 177 -10.44 1.29 -14.52
N TYR A 178 -9.57 0.57 -15.24
CA TYR A 178 -8.13 0.59 -15.03
C TYR A 178 -7.57 2.02 -15.07
N TYR A 179 -7.98 2.81 -16.05
CA TYR A 179 -7.53 4.21 -16.19
C TYR A 179 -8.07 5.14 -15.09
N ILE A 180 -9.06 4.73 -14.29
CA ILE A 180 -9.47 5.42 -13.07
C ILE A 180 -8.58 5.02 -11.89
N ILE A 181 -8.32 3.72 -11.71
CA ILE A 181 -7.54 3.21 -10.57
C ILE A 181 -6.07 3.61 -10.69
N MET A 182 -5.49 3.54 -11.90
CA MET A 182 -4.07 3.79 -12.14
C MET A 182 -3.58 5.15 -11.60
N PRO A 183 -4.21 6.29 -11.92
CA PRO A 183 -3.77 7.58 -11.38
C PRO A 183 -3.94 7.65 -9.87
N LEU A 184 -4.97 7.04 -9.28
CA LEU A 184 -5.16 6.99 -7.83
C LEU A 184 -4.05 6.16 -7.15
N ALA A 185 -3.67 5.02 -7.73
CA ALA A 185 -2.55 4.22 -7.25
C ALA A 185 -1.22 5.00 -7.34
N LEU A 186 -0.96 5.66 -8.46
CA LEU A 186 0.25 6.48 -8.63
C LEU A 186 0.30 7.64 -7.64
N VAL A 187 -0.82 8.35 -7.45
CA VAL A 187 -0.94 9.43 -6.43
C VAL A 187 -0.70 8.86 -5.04
N GLY A 188 -1.29 7.70 -4.71
CA GLY A 188 -1.07 7.04 -3.44
C GLY A 188 0.41 6.68 -3.21
N ILE A 189 1.08 6.06 -4.19
CA ILE A 189 2.50 5.73 -4.10
C ILE A 189 3.34 7.01 -3.94
N TYR A 190 3.05 8.06 -4.72
CA TYR A 190 3.75 9.35 -4.63
C TYR A 190 3.56 10.03 -3.29
N PHE A 191 2.32 10.01 -2.75
CA PHE A 191 2.01 10.56 -1.42
C PHE A 191 2.76 9.81 -0.31
N SER A 192 2.83 8.47 -0.38
CA SER A 192 3.65 7.67 0.54
C SER A 192 5.11 8.06 0.48
N PHE A 193 5.64 8.27 -0.74
CA PHE A 193 7.02 8.70 -0.93
C PHE A 193 7.29 10.07 -0.30
N CYS A 194 6.37 11.03 -0.45
CA CYS A 194 6.48 12.35 0.17
C CYS A 194 6.44 12.27 1.69
N ILE A 195 5.49 11.50 2.26
CA ILE A 195 5.39 11.31 3.72
C ILE A 195 6.68 10.69 4.27
N LEU A 196 7.18 9.64 3.66
CA LEU A 196 8.32 8.89 4.17
C LEU A 196 9.66 9.64 4.06
N ARG A 197 9.71 10.69 3.25
CA ARG A 197 10.86 11.61 3.17
C ARG A 197 10.72 12.84 4.07
N SER A 198 9.54 13.10 4.60
CA SER A 198 9.27 14.21 5.53
C SER A 198 9.70 13.90 6.96
N ASP A 199 9.52 14.87 7.86
CA ASP A 199 9.73 14.71 9.31
C ASP A 199 8.84 13.60 9.90
N ILE A 200 7.64 13.42 9.34
CA ILE A 200 6.71 12.37 9.72
C ILE A 200 7.34 10.99 9.46
N GLY A 201 7.94 10.80 8.30
CA GLY A 201 8.60 9.54 7.96
C GLY A 201 9.85 9.26 8.81
N ARG A 202 10.60 10.31 9.19
CA ARG A 202 11.72 10.17 10.14
C ARG A 202 11.23 9.73 11.51
N SER A 203 10.14 10.33 11.99
CA SER A 203 9.51 9.97 13.27
C SER A 203 8.97 8.53 13.24
N PHE A 204 8.37 8.07 12.11
CA PHE A 204 7.94 6.68 11.96
C PHE A 204 9.10 5.70 12.09
N LYS A 205 10.21 5.96 11.40
CA LYS A 205 11.41 5.11 11.48
C LYS A 205 11.98 5.06 12.89
N ALA A 206 12.06 6.20 13.59
CA ALA A 206 12.51 6.24 14.98
C ALA A 206 11.59 5.41 15.90
N LEU A 207 10.27 5.51 15.73
CA LEU A 207 9.30 4.69 16.47
C LEU A 207 9.44 3.20 16.21
N ARG A 208 9.78 2.83 14.98
CA ARG A 208 9.99 1.43 14.60
C ARG A 208 11.22 0.82 15.26
N GLU A 209 12.31 1.58 15.37
CA GLU A 209 13.56 1.11 15.98
C GLU A 209 13.39 0.96 17.51
N ASP A 210 12.97 2.03 18.19
CA ASP A 210 12.70 2.01 19.63
C ASP A 210 11.77 3.14 20.03
N SER A 211 10.58 2.81 20.55
CA SER A 211 9.56 3.79 20.95
C SER A 211 9.96 4.58 22.20
N LEU A 212 10.75 4.01 23.12
CA LEU A 212 11.23 4.68 24.34
C LEU A 212 12.35 5.65 24.00
N ALA A 213 13.32 5.23 23.19
CA ALA A 213 14.38 6.12 22.73
C ALA A 213 13.84 7.29 21.90
N ALA A 214 12.85 7.06 21.03
CA ALA A 214 12.16 8.10 20.28
C ALA A 214 11.49 9.12 21.21
N ALA A 215 10.82 8.66 22.29
CA ALA A 215 10.21 9.51 23.28
C ALA A 215 11.25 10.37 24.02
N ALA A 216 12.40 9.78 24.38
CA ALA A 216 13.50 10.51 25.02
C ALA A 216 14.10 11.60 24.13
N CYS A 217 14.05 11.42 22.79
CA CYS A 217 14.43 12.43 21.80
C CYS A 217 13.30 13.47 21.52
N GLY A 218 12.21 13.50 22.30
CA GLY A 218 11.13 14.48 22.17
C GLY A 218 10.06 14.14 21.12
N ILE A 219 10.09 12.94 20.52
CA ILE A 219 9.07 12.51 19.57
C ILE A 219 7.80 12.11 20.31
N ASN A 220 6.66 12.71 19.94
CA ASN A 220 5.37 12.34 20.53
C ASN A 220 4.87 11.01 19.96
N VAL A 221 5.20 9.90 20.65
CA VAL A 221 4.89 8.51 20.25
C VAL A 221 3.41 8.33 19.96
N ARG A 222 2.51 8.85 20.80
CA ARG A 222 1.06 8.69 20.64
C ARG A 222 0.56 9.33 19.35
N LYS A 223 0.99 10.57 19.09
CA LYS A 223 0.62 11.34 17.89
C LYS A 223 1.03 10.60 16.62
N TYR A 224 2.27 10.11 16.56
CA TYR A 224 2.78 9.47 15.34
C TYR A 224 2.25 8.06 15.15
N LYS A 225 2.01 7.27 16.23
CA LYS A 225 1.29 5.99 16.14
C LYS A 225 -0.11 6.20 15.57
N LEU A 226 -0.88 7.17 16.11
CA LEU A 226 -2.22 7.48 15.62
C LEU A 226 -2.21 7.95 14.16
N LEU A 227 -1.26 8.82 13.80
CA LEU A 227 -1.13 9.31 12.43
C LEU A 227 -0.84 8.18 11.42
N ALA A 228 -0.01 7.22 11.79
CA ALA A 228 0.25 6.04 10.97
C ALA A 228 -1.03 5.22 10.71
N PHE A 229 -1.85 5.02 11.75
CA PHE A 229 -3.15 4.35 11.60
C PHE A 229 -4.12 5.11 10.71
N ILE A 230 -4.24 6.43 10.88
CA ILE A 230 -5.12 7.27 10.05
C ILE A 230 -4.71 7.20 8.58
N ILE A 231 -3.42 7.38 8.29
CA ILE A 231 -2.92 7.32 6.92
C ILE A 231 -3.19 5.94 6.31
N SER A 232 -2.86 4.88 7.05
CA SER A 232 -3.12 3.49 6.62
C SER A 232 -4.62 3.26 6.35
N ALA A 233 -5.51 3.77 7.21
CA ALA A 233 -6.96 3.67 7.05
C ALA A 233 -7.49 4.43 5.82
N LEU A 234 -6.91 5.58 5.49
CA LEU A 234 -7.24 6.31 4.26
C LEU A 234 -6.92 5.47 3.00
N TYR A 235 -5.76 4.79 2.98
CA TYR A 235 -5.42 3.88 1.88
C TYR A 235 -6.40 2.70 1.81
N ALA A 236 -6.71 2.09 2.95
CA ALA A 236 -7.67 0.98 3.02
C ALA A 236 -9.06 1.41 2.54
N GLY A 237 -9.53 2.58 2.97
CA GLY A 237 -10.82 3.14 2.57
C GLY A 237 -10.89 3.44 1.07
N CYS A 238 -9.82 4.01 0.50
CA CYS A 238 -9.71 4.27 -0.92
C CYS A 238 -9.75 2.96 -1.73
N ALA A 239 -8.93 1.97 -1.36
CA ALA A 239 -8.89 0.68 -2.04
C ALA A 239 -10.21 -0.09 -1.91
N GLY A 240 -10.83 -0.11 -0.72
CA GLY A 240 -12.15 -0.72 -0.51
C GLY A 240 -13.23 -0.07 -1.36
N SER A 241 -13.28 1.27 -1.41
CA SER A 241 -14.21 1.99 -2.29
C SER A 241 -14.02 1.63 -3.76
N LEU A 242 -12.77 1.57 -4.25
CA LEU A 242 -12.47 1.12 -5.60
C LEU A 242 -12.92 -0.33 -5.85
N GLN A 243 -12.71 -1.22 -4.88
CA GLN A 243 -13.15 -2.60 -4.99
C GLN A 243 -14.68 -2.72 -5.10
N ALA A 244 -15.43 -1.92 -4.35
CA ALA A 244 -16.88 -1.93 -4.34
C ALA A 244 -17.50 -1.54 -5.69
N HIS A 245 -16.92 -0.55 -6.38
CA HIS A 245 -17.42 -0.03 -7.65
C HIS A 245 -16.85 -0.76 -8.89
N MET A 246 -15.97 -1.75 -8.70
CA MET A 246 -15.49 -2.58 -9.78
C MET A 246 -16.62 -3.52 -10.27
N ALA A 247 -16.83 -3.59 -11.57
CA ALA A 247 -17.84 -4.47 -12.15
C ALA A 247 -17.68 -5.93 -11.68
N PRO A 248 -18.76 -6.61 -11.27
CA PRO A 248 -20.19 -6.28 -11.47
C PRO A 248 -20.84 -5.39 -10.41
N GLY A 249 -20.09 -4.69 -9.54
CA GLY A 249 -20.67 -3.85 -8.48
C GLY A 249 -21.30 -4.64 -7.34
N PHE A 250 -20.58 -5.65 -6.86
CA PHE A 250 -21.00 -6.55 -5.78
C PHE A 250 -19.88 -6.72 -4.76
N ILE A 251 -20.23 -6.64 -3.47
CA ILE A 251 -19.32 -6.90 -2.35
C ILE A 251 -19.95 -7.88 -1.38
N HIS A 252 -19.12 -8.77 -0.83
CA HIS A 252 -19.57 -9.79 0.11
C HIS A 252 -18.74 -9.75 1.40
N PRO A 253 -19.32 -9.98 2.60
CA PRO A 253 -18.59 -9.98 3.87
C PRO A 253 -17.40 -10.96 3.86
N ASN A 254 -17.54 -12.12 3.20
CA ASN A 254 -16.48 -13.12 3.10
C ASN A 254 -15.33 -12.75 2.16
N SER A 255 -15.39 -11.60 1.48
CA SER A 255 -14.23 -11.04 0.77
C SER A 255 -13.23 -10.34 1.69
N TYR A 256 -13.54 -10.22 3.00
CA TYR A 256 -12.72 -9.53 3.99
C TYR A 256 -12.39 -10.42 5.19
N THR A 257 -11.97 -11.64 4.90
CA THR A 257 -11.63 -12.67 5.89
C THR A 257 -10.20 -12.51 6.41
N ILE A 258 -9.90 -13.25 7.46
CA ILE A 258 -8.53 -13.41 7.97
C ILE A 258 -7.59 -13.93 6.89
N THR A 259 -8.07 -14.80 5.98
CA THR A 259 -7.29 -15.33 4.85
C THR A 259 -6.80 -14.21 3.94
N GLU A 260 -7.68 -13.28 3.59
CA GLU A 260 -7.32 -12.11 2.77
C GLU A 260 -6.34 -11.19 3.51
N MET A 261 -6.45 -11.07 4.84
CA MET A 261 -5.48 -10.33 5.63
C MET A 261 -4.10 -11.00 5.62
N VAL A 262 -4.04 -12.34 5.71
CA VAL A 262 -2.77 -13.09 5.61
C VAL A 262 -2.16 -12.91 4.22
N THR A 263 -2.96 -12.94 3.16
CA THR A 263 -2.50 -12.67 1.79
C THR A 263 -1.94 -11.26 1.66
N LEU A 264 -2.61 -10.26 2.24
CA LEU A 264 -2.12 -8.88 2.25
C LEU A 264 -0.82 -8.72 3.06
N LEU A 265 -0.70 -9.43 4.19
CA LEU A 265 0.55 -9.50 4.96
C LEU A 265 1.68 -10.13 4.14
N LEU A 266 1.40 -11.20 3.39
CA LEU A 266 2.36 -11.82 2.49
C LEU A 266 2.84 -10.82 1.42
N MET A 267 1.95 -10.01 0.84
CA MET A 267 2.32 -8.98 -0.12
C MET A 267 3.36 -8.02 0.45
N VAL A 268 3.15 -7.55 1.68
CA VAL A 268 4.06 -6.58 2.31
C VAL A 268 5.36 -7.23 2.80
N VAL A 269 5.31 -8.45 3.33
CA VAL A 269 6.49 -9.18 3.81
C VAL A 269 7.37 -9.61 2.64
N LEU A 270 6.80 -10.23 1.61
CA LEU A 270 7.51 -10.64 0.39
C LEU A 270 8.13 -9.44 -0.32
N GLY A 271 7.35 -8.36 -0.44
CA GLY A 271 7.82 -7.12 -1.06
C GLY A 271 8.95 -6.44 -0.29
N GLY A 272 8.94 -6.54 1.05
CA GLY A 272 9.92 -5.95 1.96
C GLY A 272 9.32 -4.88 2.85
N LEU A 273 9.28 -5.17 4.14
CA LEU A 273 8.80 -4.26 5.18
C LEU A 273 9.67 -3.00 5.27
N GLY A 274 9.03 -1.83 5.18
CA GLY A 274 9.73 -0.55 5.27
C GLY A 274 10.42 -0.08 3.99
N HIS A 275 10.15 -0.74 2.84
CA HIS A 275 10.54 -0.29 1.51
C HIS A 275 9.34 0.28 0.75
N ILE A 276 9.49 1.46 0.15
CA ILE A 276 8.37 2.12 -0.57
C ILE A 276 7.89 1.22 -1.73
N TRP A 277 8.83 0.71 -2.53
CA TRP A 277 8.53 -0.16 -3.66
C TRP A 277 8.17 -1.59 -3.25
N GLY A 278 8.45 -1.96 -1.99
CA GLY A 278 8.12 -3.29 -1.46
C GLY A 278 6.64 -3.60 -1.57
N GLY A 279 5.77 -2.70 -1.12
CA GLY A 279 4.32 -2.88 -1.23
C GLY A 279 3.85 -3.07 -2.68
N VAL A 280 4.43 -2.32 -3.62
CA VAL A 280 4.08 -2.42 -5.07
C VAL A 280 4.50 -3.76 -5.64
N ILE A 281 5.77 -4.14 -5.44
CA ILE A 281 6.34 -5.39 -5.97
C ILE A 281 5.66 -6.60 -5.34
N GLY A 282 5.50 -6.59 -4.03
CA GLY A 282 4.87 -7.70 -3.31
C GLY A 282 3.40 -7.88 -3.67
N ALA A 283 2.62 -6.81 -3.77
CA ALA A 283 1.24 -6.87 -4.21
C ALA A 283 1.12 -7.44 -5.63
N THR A 284 1.96 -6.98 -6.55
CA THR A 284 1.95 -7.47 -7.93
C THR A 284 2.27 -8.97 -7.99
N ILE A 285 3.36 -9.41 -7.35
CA ILE A 285 3.79 -10.82 -7.38
C ILE A 285 2.75 -11.72 -6.72
N VAL A 286 2.29 -11.36 -5.52
CA VAL A 286 1.34 -12.20 -4.78
C VAL A 286 -0.01 -12.28 -5.48
N THR A 287 -0.49 -11.19 -6.09
CA THR A 287 -1.74 -11.23 -6.87
C THR A 287 -1.60 -12.14 -8.10
N ILE A 288 -0.45 -12.12 -8.79
CA ILE A 288 -0.20 -13.04 -9.90
C ILE A 288 -0.13 -14.50 -9.41
N ILE A 289 0.54 -14.77 -8.29
CA ILE A 289 0.59 -16.11 -7.70
C ILE A 289 -0.82 -16.56 -7.29
N TYR A 290 -1.61 -15.67 -6.71
CA TYR A 290 -3.01 -15.94 -6.34
C TYR A 290 -3.83 -16.37 -7.56
N ASP A 291 -3.70 -15.67 -8.67
CA ASP A 291 -4.37 -15.99 -9.91
C ASP A 291 -3.91 -17.32 -10.51
N LEU A 292 -2.61 -17.57 -10.57
CA LEU A 292 -2.04 -18.83 -11.05
C LEU A 292 -2.42 -20.06 -10.19
N THR A 293 -2.66 -19.86 -8.90
CA THR A 293 -3.04 -20.93 -7.96
C THR A 293 -4.55 -21.07 -7.79
N ARG A 294 -5.36 -20.35 -8.56
CA ARG A 294 -6.81 -20.34 -8.47
C ARG A 294 -7.43 -21.73 -8.69
N ASP A 295 -6.89 -22.47 -9.65
CA ASP A 295 -7.37 -23.82 -9.97
C ASP A 295 -7.07 -24.85 -8.85
N TYR A 296 -6.13 -24.49 -7.95
CA TYR A 296 -5.73 -25.29 -6.79
C TYR A 296 -6.21 -24.67 -5.49
N TYR A 297 -7.41 -24.13 -5.45
CA TYR A 297 -8.00 -23.40 -4.30
C TYR A 297 -7.82 -24.11 -2.96
N GLN A 298 -7.94 -25.46 -2.94
CA GLN A 298 -7.78 -26.28 -1.73
C GLN A 298 -6.38 -26.16 -1.09
N TYR A 299 -5.35 -25.92 -1.89
CA TYR A 299 -3.96 -25.82 -1.44
C TYR A 299 -3.45 -24.39 -1.31
N GLN A 300 -4.27 -23.41 -1.68
CA GLN A 300 -3.87 -22.00 -1.77
C GLN A 300 -3.34 -21.46 -0.44
N MET A 301 -4.01 -21.76 0.67
CA MET A 301 -3.56 -21.40 2.01
C MET A 301 -2.20 -22.04 2.37
N THR A 302 -2.02 -23.30 2.02
CA THR A 302 -0.77 -24.04 2.25
C THR A 302 0.37 -23.44 1.43
N ILE A 303 0.11 -23.11 0.16
CA ILE A 303 1.07 -22.46 -0.73
C ILE A 303 1.49 -21.10 -0.13
N PHE A 304 0.55 -20.26 0.27
CA PHE A 304 0.84 -18.95 0.84
C PHE A 304 1.60 -19.04 2.17
N GLY A 305 1.19 -19.95 3.07
CA GLY A 305 1.90 -20.21 4.31
C GLY A 305 3.35 -20.64 4.05
N THR A 306 3.56 -21.53 3.10
CA THR A 306 4.91 -21.98 2.69
C THR A 306 5.73 -20.82 2.12
N VAL A 307 5.15 -20.00 1.24
CA VAL A 307 5.83 -18.83 0.66
C VAL A 307 6.21 -17.83 1.75
N ILE A 308 5.36 -17.59 2.76
CA ILE A 308 5.69 -16.71 3.90
C ILE A 308 6.91 -17.25 4.65
N VAL A 309 6.89 -18.54 5.01
CA VAL A 309 7.99 -19.17 5.77
C VAL A 309 9.29 -19.09 4.99
N LEU A 310 9.27 -19.46 3.70
CA LEU A 310 10.46 -19.39 2.84
C LEU A 310 10.96 -17.93 2.69
N THR A 311 10.06 -16.97 2.53
CA THR A 311 10.42 -15.54 2.43
C THR A 311 11.11 -15.08 3.71
N VAL A 312 10.57 -15.39 4.89
CA VAL A 312 11.16 -14.97 6.17
C VAL A 312 12.49 -15.65 6.41
N MET A 313 12.66 -16.94 6.02
CA MET A 313 13.91 -17.68 6.18
C MET A 313 15.02 -17.19 5.26
N TYR A 314 14.73 -17.02 3.97
CA TYR A 314 15.76 -16.74 2.96
C TYR A 314 15.88 -15.25 2.59
N MET A 315 14.81 -14.46 2.80
CA MET A 315 14.74 -13.06 2.39
C MET A 315 14.13 -12.18 3.52
N PRO A 316 14.77 -12.07 4.69
CA PRO A 316 14.18 -11.38 5.85
C PRO A 316 13.90 -9.89 5.60
N ARG A 317 14.57 -9.29 4.60
CA ARG A 317 14.31 -7.91 4.12
C ARG A 317 13.38 -7.82 2.92
N GLY A 318 12.85 -8.96 2.45
CA GLY A 318 12.04 -9.07 1.25
C GLY A 318 12.77 -8.69 -0.04
N ILE A 319 12.05 -8.66 -1.15
CA ILE A 319 12.60 -8.34 -2.48
C ILE A 319 13.14 -6.90 -2.52
N GLY A 320 12.44 -5.95 -1.87
CA GLY A 320 12.89 -4.56 -1.79
C GLY A 320 14.26 -4.40 -1.15
N GLY A 321 14.53 -5.16 -0.06
CA GLY A 321 15.84 -5.16 0.60
C GLY A 321 16.96 -5.70 -0.29
N LEU A 322 16.70 -6.76 -1.06
CA LEU A 322 17.69 -7.31 -2.00
C LEU A 322 18.04 -6.30 -3.10
N ILE A 323 17.06 -5.54 -3.58
CA ILE A 323 17.29 -4.51 -4.60
C ILE A 323 18.18 -3.40 -4.02
N ASP A 324 17.94 -2.95 -2.79
CA ASP A 324 18.75 -1.91 -2.14
C ASP A 324 20.19 -2.40 -1.87
N ASP A 325 20.35 -3.62 -1.40
CA ASP A 325 21.68 -4.23 -1.16
C ASP A 325 22.48 -4.34 -2.48
N TYR A 326 21.82 -4.73 -3.57
CA TYR A 326 22.42 -4.80 -4.89
C TYR A 326 22.84 -3.40 -5.42
N LEU A 327 21.97 -2.41 -5.26
CA LEU A 327 22.24 -1.03 -5.67
C LEU A 327 23.36 -0.40 -4.82
N ALA A 328 23.38 -0.68 -3.51
CA ALA A 328 24.45 -0.25 -2.61
C ALA A 328 25.81 -0.84 -3.01
N LYS A 329 25.87 -2.15 -3.28
CA LYS A 329 27.08 -2.80 -3.79
C LYS A 329 27.60 -2.16 -5.08
N ARG A 330 26.71 -1.88 -6.05
CA ARG A 330 27.10 -1.20 -7.29
C ARG A 330 27.64 0.21 -7.05
N ARG A 331 27.05 0.97 -6.12
CA ARG A 331 27.55 2.31 -5.73
C ARG A 331 28.94 2.23 -5.09
N PHE A 332 29.17 1.28 -4.20
CA PHE A 332 30.49 1.06 -3.59
C PHE A 332 31.57 0.71 -4.61
N VAL A 333 31.26 -0.16 -5.57
CA VAL A 333 32.19 -0.53 -6.66
C VAL A 333 32.46 0.68 -7.57
N ALA A 334 31.46 1.49 -7.89
CA ALA A 334 31.64 2.70 -8.71
C ALA A 334 32.52 3.75 -8.01
N ILE A 335 32.30 3.99 -6.71
CA ILE A 335 33.13 4.91 -5.90
C ILE A 335 34.57 4.40 -5.81
N ARG A 336 34.77 3.08 -5.61
CA ARG A 336 36.12 2.49 -5.55
C ARG A 336 36.86 2.60 -6.88
N LYS A 337 36.18 2.40 -8.01
CA LYS A 337 36.74 2.61 -9.35
C LYS A 337 37.07 4.07 -9.62
N ALA A 338 36.20 5.00 -9.21
CA ALA A 338 36.46 6.43 -9.36
C ALA A 338 37.69 6.90 -8.55
N LYS A 339 37.87 6.37 -7.33
CA LYS A 339 39.06 6.64 -6.49
C LYS A 339 40.34 6.03 -7.09
N ALA A 340 40.26 4.81 -7.66
CA ALA A 340 41.40 4.14 -8.27
C ALA A 340 41.88 4.84 -9.58
N ASN A 341 40.94 5.49 -10.31
CA ASN A 341 41.26 6.24 -11.52
C ASN A 341 41.75 7.68 -11.21
N ALA A 342 41.61 8.16 -9.99
CA ALA A 342 42.05 9.50 -9.55
C ALA A 342 43.39 9.45 -8.77
N ALA A 343 43.91 8.27 -8.49
CA ALA A 343 45.25 8.02 -7.94
C ALA A 343 46.22 7.60 -9.00
#